data_9c71361f1ce69dacde888e714143d480
#
_entry.id   9c71361f1ce69dacde888e714143d480
#
_cell.length_a   1.000
_cell.length_b   1.000
_cell.length_c   1.000
_cell.angle_alpha   90.00
_cell.angle_beta   90.00
_cell.angle_gamma   90.00
#
_symmetry.space_group_name_H-M   'P 1'
#
loop_
_entity.id
_entity.type
_entity.pdbx_description
1 polymer ?
#
loop_
_entity_poly.entity_id
_entity_poly.type
_entity_poly.pdbx_seq_one_letter_code
_entity_poly.pdbx_strand_id
1 'polypeptide(L)'
;MGSTPTLFYASLTFMIGMLLVYTSSTLYHLTSDPQKKVFLKKIDHICIYILIAGSYTPFITEYTSSQTAFWFLSLMWLIVLLGAFFKLFFIDRLKRLSVVLYLVMGWMIIFVAKPIYEQMPLDVFYWVLAGGLSYTIGVYFYATSHKLYHHAIWHVFVLGGSIFHYMAVSVLVH
;
A
#
# COMPACT_ATOMS: atom_id res chain seq x y z
N MET A 1 -1.43 -17.91 -20.71
CA MET A 1 -0.21 -18.40 -20.04
C MET A 1 -0.55 -18.49 -18.56
N GLY A 2 -0.41 -19.64 -17.90
CA GLY A 2 -0.71 -19.75 -16.48
C GLY A 2 0.32 -18.95 -15.66
N SER A 3 -0.13 -18.28 -14.60
CA SER A 3 0.75 -17.52 -13.69
C SER A 3 1.84 -18.43 -13.13
N THR A 4 3.09 -17.94 -13.15
CA THR A 4 4.18 -18.66 -12.48
C THR A 4 3.92 -18.76 -10.98
N PRO A 5 4.38 -19.82 -10.27
CA PRO A 5 4.23 -19.89 -8.81
C PRO A 5 4.74 -18.63 -8.09
N THR A 6 5.81 -18.03 -8.59
CA THR A 6 6.38 -16.79 -8.03
C THR A 6 5.41 -15.61 -8.14
N LEU A 7 4.77 -15.44 -9.30
CA LEU A 7 3.78 -14.37 -9.52
C LEU A 7 2.53 -14.60 -8.67
N PHE A 8 2.10 -15.85 -8.51
CA PHE A 8 0.99 -16.20 -7.62
C PHE A 8 1.26 -15.76 -6.18
N TYR A 9 2.42 -16.13 -5.61
CA TYR A 9 2.77 -15.71 -4.24
C TYR A 9 2.97 -14.19 -4.13
N ALA A 10 3.53 -13.55 -5.15
CA ALA A 10 3.66 -12.10 -5.22
C ALA A 10 2.30 -11.40 -5.19
N SER A 11 1.32 -11.89 -5.97
CA SER A 11 -0.04 -11.36 -5.96
C SER A 11 -0.77 -11.61 -4.65
N LEU A 12 -0.50 -12.75 -4.01
CA LEU A 12 -1.06 -13.08 -2.70
C LEU A 12 -0.63 -12.09 -1.60
N THR A 13 0.61 -11.54 -1.67
CA THR A 13 1.05 -10.52 -0.69
C THR A 13 0.20 -9.25 -0.77
N PHE A 14 -0.19 -8.82 -1.98
CA PHE A 14 -1.10 -7.70 -2.18
C PHE A 14 -2.51 -7.99 -1.64
N MET A 15 -3.05 -9.18 -1.95
CA MET A 15 -4.38 -9.59 -1.47
C MET A 15 -4.44 -9.65 0.07
N ILE A 16 -3.40 -10.19 0.69
CA ILE A 16 -3.28 -10.21 2.16
C ILE A 16 -3.20 -8.77 2.70
N GLY A 17 -2.42 -7.89 2.07
CA GLY A 17 -2.34 -6.48 2.45
C GLY A 17 -3.70 -5.78 2.42
N MET A 18 -4.51 -6.02 1.38
CA MET A 18 -5.88 -5.51 1.29
C MET A 18 -6.78 -6.05 2.41
N LEU A 19 -6.77 -7.35 2.63
CA LEU A 19 -7.55 -7.97 3.71
C LEU A 19 -7.19 -7.38 5.07
N LEU A 20 -5.91 -7.24 5.36
CA LEU A 20 -5.43 -6.69 6.62
C LEU A 20 -5.86 -5.24 6.82
N VAL A 21 -5.69 -4.37 5.81
CA VAL A 21 -6.04 -2.96 5.95
C VAL A 21 -7.54 -2.76 6.12
N TYR A 22 -8.38 -3.42 5.32
CA TYR A 22 -9.83 -3.24 5.44
C TYR A 22 -10.41 -3.88 6.69
N THR A 23 -9.91 -5.05 7.11
CA THR A 23 -10.35 -5.69 8.35
C THR A 23 -9.92 -4.87 9.57
N SER A 24 -8.65 -4.44 9.64
CA SER A 24 -8.15 -3.65 10.78
C SER A 24 -8.85 -2.29 10.88
N SER A 25 -9.08 -1.62 9.76
CA SER A 25 -9.78 -0.34 9.70
C SER A 25 -11.23 -0.48 10.15
N THR A 26 -11.94 -1.50 9.66
CA THR A 26 -13.31 -1.79 10.09
C THR A 26 -13.39 -2.05 11.59
N LEU A 27 -12.52 -2.91 12.12
CA LEU A 27 -12.48 -3.21 13.56
C LEU A 27 -12.15 -1.97 14.39
N TYR A 28 -11.21 -1.13 13.94
CA TYR A 28 -10.87 0.12 14.60
C TYR A 28 -12.07 1.07 14.69
N HIS A 29 -12.81 1.24 13.60
CA HIS A 29 -13.96 2.15 13.56
C HIS A 29 -15.17 1.65 14.32
N LEU A 30 -15.44 0.34 14.32
CA LEU A 30 -16.56 -0.27 15.04
C LEU A 30 -16.33 -0.39 16.55
N THR A 31 -15.09 -0.35 17.02
CA THR A 31 -14.77 -0.55 18.44
C THR A 31 -15.08 0.71 19.26
N SER A 32 -15.89 0.54 20.31
CA SER A 32 -16.24 1.58 21.29
C SER A 32 -15.33 1.56 22.52
N ASP A 33 -14.68 0.43 22.83
CA ASP A 33 -13.78 0.26 23.96
C ASP A 33 -12.51 1.11 23.76
N PRO A 34 -12.21 2.07 24.65
CA PRO A 34 -11.07 2.99 24.48
C PRO A 34 -9.72 2.29 24.43
N GLN A 35 -9.50 1.23 25.22
CA GLN A 35 -8.21 0.53 25.27
C GLN A 35 -7.99 -0.28 23.98
N LYS A 36 -8.98 -1.03 23.56
CA LYS A 36 -8.95 -1.78 22.28
C LYS A 36 -8.80 -0.84 21.09
N LYS A 37 -9.47 0.32 21.13
CA LYS A 37 -9.40 1.33 20.06
C LYS A 37 -7.99 1.88 19.86
N VAL A 38 -7.24 2.13 20.94
CA VAL A 38 -5.84 2.55 20.84
C VAL A 38 -4.98 1.46 20.19
N PHE A 39 -5.17 0.20 20.56
CA PHE A 39 -4.44 -0.92 19.95
C PHE A 39 -4.79 -1.09 18.48
N LEU A 40 -6.09 -1.15 18.15
CA LEU A 40 -6.56 -1.31 16.77
C LEU A 40 -6.12 -0.16 15.87
N LYS A 41 -6.07 1.08 16.37
CA LYS A 41 -5.50 2.21 15.63
C LYS A 41 -4.04 1.98 15.22
N LYS A 42 -3.23 1.34 16.09
CA LYS A 42 -1.84 1.00 15.74
C LYS A 42 -1.79 -0.01 14.61
N ILE A 43 -2.60 -1.07 14.71
CA ILE A 43 -2.68 -2.12 13.68
C ILE A 43 -3.16 -1.55 12.35
N ASP A 44 -4.24 -0.78 12.35
CA ASP A 44 -4.78 -0.10 11.16
C ASP A 44 -3.69 0.70 10.42
N HIS A 45 -2.89 1.49 11.17
CA HIS A 45 -1.80 2.27 10.56
C HIS A 45 -0.61 1.41 10.08
N ILE A 46 -0.33 0.28 10.73
CA ILE A 46 0.71 -0.66 10.30
C ILE A 46 0.29 -1.35 8.99
N CYS A 47 -0.99 -1.71 8.87
CA CYS A 47 -1.52 -2.36 7.68
C CYS A 47 -1.40 -1.50 6.42
N ILE A 48 -1.36 -0.16 6.54
CA ILE A 48 -1.09 0.74 5.40
C ILE A 48 0.32 0.49 4.83
N TYR A 49 1.35 0.35 5.67
CA TYR A 49 2.70 0.02 5.20
C TYR A 49 2.72 -1.32 4.47
N ILE A 50 2.03 -2.33 5.02
CA ILE A 50 1.93 -3.67 4.43
C ILE A 50 1.22 -3.60 3.08
N LEU A 51 0.12 -2.84 2.96
CA LEU A 51 -0.59 -2.66 1.71
C LEU A 51 0.30 -2.02 0.64
N ILE A 52 1.05 -0.97 0.99
CA ILE A 52 1.95 -0.29 0.05
C ILE A 52 3.04 -1.27 -0.43
N ALA A 53 3.74 -1.96 0.46
CA ALA A 53 4.76 -2.93 0.06
C ALA A 53 4.17 -4.12 -0.72
N GLY A 54 3.01 -4.61 -0.31
CA GLY A 54 2.28 -5.68 -0.99
C GLY A 54 1.85 -5.30 -2.40
N SER A 55 1.41 -4.05 -2.63
CA SER A 55 1.01 -3.58 -3.96
C SER A 55 2.19 -3.49 -4.94
N TYR A 56 3.42 -3.28 -4.48
CA TYR A 56 4.62 -3.31 -5.32
C TYR A 56 5.03 -4.72 -5.73
N THR A 57 4.83 -5.69 -4.84
CA THR A 57 5.44 -7.01 -4.96
C THR A 57 5.17 -7.69 -6.31
N PRO A 58 3.93 -7.79 -6.84
CA PRO A 58 3.69 -8.45 -8.12
C PRO A 58 4.37 -7.75 -9.30
N PHE A 59 4.33 -6.41 -9.36
CA PHE A 59 4.88 -5.66 -10.48
C PHE A 59 6.40 -5.64 -10.49
N ILE A 60 7.03 -5.48 -9.33
CA ILE A 60 8.49 -5.50 -9.22
C ILE A 60 9.03 -6.89 -9.53
N THR A 61 8.35 -7.95 -9.08
CA THR A 61 8.73 -9.33 -9.35
C THR A 61 8.65 -9.66 -10.83
N GLU A 62 7.61 -9.17 -11.53
CA GLU A 62 7.37 -9.50 -12.93
C GLU A 62 8.19 -8.65 -13.90
N TYR A 63 8.30 -7.34 -13.65
CA TYR A 63 8.84 -6.38 -14.62
C TYR A 63 10.25 -5.87 -14.30
N THR A 64 10.96 -6.51 -13.37
CA THR A 64 12.37 -6.16 -13.09
C THR A 64 13.25 -7.41 -12.98
N SER A 65 14.58 -7.24 -13.05
CA SER A 65 15.49 -8.36 -12.82
C SER A 65 15.37 -8.89 -11.39
N SER A 66 15.61 -10.18 -11.20
CA SER A 66 15.55 -10.82 -9.87
C SER A 66 16.43 -10.11 -8.83
N GLN A 67 17.57 -9.56 -9.23
CA GLN A 67 18.45 -8.80 -8.35
C GLN A 67 17.82 -7.45 -7.96
N THR A 68 17.23 -6.73 -8.92
CA THR A 68 16.51 -5.47 -8.66
C THR A 68 15.32 -5.72 -7.76
N ALA A 69 14.51 -6.75 -8.06
CA ALA A 69 13.38 -7.16 -7.24
C ALA A 69 13.79 -7.46 -5.80
N PHE A 70 14.86 -8.24 -5.62
CA PHE A 70 15.37 -8.57 -4.28
C PHE A 70 15.74 -7.33 -3.46
N TRP A 71 16.55 -6.41 -4.00
CA TRP A 71 16.96 -5.22 -3.25
C TRP A 71 15.84 -4.24 -3.03
N PHE A 72 15.01 -4.01 -4.04
CA PHE A 72 13.87 -3.10 -3.95
C PHE A 72 12.85 -3.58 -2.91
N LEU A 73 12.42 -4.83 -3.00
CA LEU A 73 11.44 -5.39 -2.06
C LEU A 73 12.03 -5.55 -0.66
N SER A 74 13.31 -5.90 -0.52
CA SER A 74 13.98 -5.93 0.79
C SER A 74 13.95 -4.55 1.47
N LEU A 75 14.22 -3.47 0.72
CA LEU A 75 14.14 -2.12 1.24
C LEU A 75 12.69 -1.75 1.62
N MET A 76 11.71 -2.09 0.77
CA MET A 76 10.29 -1.83 1.06
C MET A 76 9.85 -2.53 2.36
N TRP A 77 10.16 -3.82 2.50
CA TRP A 77 9.78 -4.58 3.69
C TRP A 77 10.56 -4.14 4.94
N LEU A 78 11.80 -3.68 4.79
CA LEU A 78 12.53 -3.04 5.89
C LEU A 78 11.82 -1.78 6.38
N ILE A 79 11.33 -0.93 5.46
CA ILE A 79 10.55 0.26 5.83
C ILE A 79 9.23 -0.14 6.53
N VAL A 80 8.58 -1.23 6.10
CA VAL A 80 7.40 -1.78 6.81
C VAL A 80 7.73 -2.13 8.26
N LEU A 81 8.85 -2.84 8.49
CA LEU A 81 9.27 -3.23 9.85
C LEU A 81 9.58 -2.01 10.72
N LEU A 82 10.32 -1.04 10.19
CA LEU A 82 10.64 0.20 10.90
C LEU A 82 9.36 1.02 11.15
N GLY A 83 8.48 1.15 10.16
CA GLY A 83 7.18 1.83 10.29
C GLY A 83 6.29 1.17 11.34
N ALA A 84 6.23 -0.16 11.37
CA ALA A 84 5.51 -0.92 12.37
C ALA A 84 6.09 -0.66 13.78
N PHE A 85 7.41 -0.71 13.93
CA PHE A 85 8.07 -0.38 15.19
C PHE A 85 7.70 1.03 15.66
N PHE A 86 7.81 2.04 14.81
CA PHE A 86 7.45 3.41 15.19
C PHE A 86 5.96 3.55 15.53
N LYS A 87 5.06 2.82 14.86
CA LYS A 87 3.63 2.85 15.18
C LYS A 87 3.31 2.16 16.51
N LEU A 88 3.98 1.08 16.84
CA LEU A 88 3.76 0.40 18.12
C LEU A 88 4.17 1.26 19.32
N PHE A 89 5.30 1.97 19.22
CA PHE A 89 5.89 2.67 20.34
C PHE A 89 5.66 4.19 20.35
N PHE A 90 5.45 4.83 19.18
CA PHE A 90 5.43 6.29 19.03
C PHE A 90 4.25 6.83 18.20
N ILE A 91 3.10 6.14 18.18
CA ILE A 91 1.99 6.43 17.28
C ILE A 91 1.53 7.90 17.28
N ASP A 92 1.49 8.53 18.43
CA ASP A 92 0.98 9.90 18.57
C ASP A 92 2.05 10.98 18.31
N ARG A 93 3.33 10.65 18.46
CA ARG A 93 4.45 11.59 18.27
C ARG A 93 4.87 11.76 16.83
N LEU A 94 4.75 10.72 15.99
CA LEU A 94 5.31 10.67 14.64
C LEU A 94 4.24 10.62 13.53
N LYS A 95 3.07 11.25 13.74
CA LYS A 95 1.96 11.24 12.76
C LYS A 95 2.37 11.79 11.41
N ARG A 96 3.03 12.97 11.38
CA ARG A 96 3.48 13.61 10.14
C ARG A 96 4.55 12.78 9.40
N LEU A 97 5.50 12.22 10.16
CA LEU A 97 6.54 11.35 9.58
C LEU A 97 5.92 10.12 8.89
N SER A 98 4.89 9.51 9.47
CA SER A 98 4.22 8.37 8.84
C SER A 98 3.57 8.72 7.51
N VAL A 99 2.93 9.89 7.42
CA VAL A 99 2.32 10.38 6.17
C VAL A 99 3.39 10.58 5.09
N VAL A 100 4.52 11.19 5.46
CA VAL A 100 5.66 11.36 4.55
C VAL A 100 6.21 10.00 4.10
N LEU A 101 6.37 9.05 5.02
CA LEU A 101 6.83 7.69 4.68
C LEU A 101 5.88 6.96 3.74
N TYR A 102 4.55 7.07 3.93
CA TYR A 102 3.57 6.49 3.00
C TYR A 102 3.74 7.06 1.59
N LEU A 103 3.90 8.40 1.46
CA LEU A 103 4.13 9.04 0.17
C LEU A 103 5.47 8.63 -0.45
N VAL A 104 6.55 8.66 0.33
CA VAL A 104 7.87 8.22 -0.15
C VAL A 104 7.81 6.78 -0.65
N MET A 105 7.26 5.86 0.14
CA MET A 105 7.07 4.47 -0.29
C MET A 105 6.21 4.38 -1.56
N GLY A 106 5.09 5.10 -1.62
CA GLY A 106 4.18 5.08 -2.77
C GLY A 106 4.83 5.57 -4.08
N TRP A 107 5.83 6.43 -4.00
CA TRP A 107 6.54 6.97 -5.16
C TRP A 107 7.90 6.31 -5.42
N MET A 108 8.27 5.28 -4.67
CA MET A 108 9.54 4.55 -4.90
C MET A 108 9.63 3.90 -6.28
N ILE A 109 8.52 3.70 -6.99
CA ILE A 109 8.50 3.19 -8.36
C ILE A 109 9.39 4.03 -9.32
N ILE A 110 9.61 5.31 -9.01
CA ILE A 110 10.45 6.21 -9.81
C ILE A 110 11.88 5.66 -9.94
N PHE A 111 12.41 5.00 -8.92
CA PHE A 111 13.77 4.43 -8.93
C PHE A 111 13.92 3.23 -9.86
N VAL A 112 12.82 2.59 -10.23
CA VAL A 112 12.76 1.46 -11.16
C VAL A 112 11.87 1.78 -12.38
N ALA A 113 11.63 3.07 -12.64
CA ALA A 113 10.72 3.52 -13.70
C ALA A 113 11.13 3.01 -15.09
N LYS A 114 12.44 2.95 -15.38
CA LYS A 114 12.93 2.53 -16.71
C LYS A 114 12.54 1.08 -17.02
N PRO A 115 12.95 0.06 -16.24
CA PRO A 115 12.55 -1.33 -16.53
C PRO A 115 11.03 -1.52 -16.50
N ILE A 116 10.32 -0.82 -15.62
CA ILE A 116 8.85 -0.87 -15.57
C ILE A 116 8.24 -0.36 -16.88
N TYR A 117 8.67 0.82 -17.35
CA TYR A 117 8.14 1.41 -18.58
C TYR A 117 8.46 0.58 -19.84
N GLU A 118 9.63 -0.06 -19.89
CA GLU A 118 10.07 -0.87 -21.04
C GLU A 118 9.40 -2.24 -21.11
N GLN A 119 8.93 -2.80 -19.99
CA GLN A 119 8.42 -4.19 -19.93
C GLN A 119 6.93 -4.28 -19.57
N MET A 120 6.37 -3.28 -18.88
CA MET A 120 4.98 -3.31 -18.43
C MET A 120 4.02 -2.95 -19.58
N PRO A 121 2.99 -3.77 -19.86
CA PRO A 121 1.94 -3.41 -20.79
C PRO A 121 1.24 -2.10 -20.41
N LEU A 122 0.84 -1.31 -21.42
CA LEU A 122 0.28 0.03 -21.18
C LEU A 122 -1.01 0.01 -20.37
N ASP A 123 -1.83 -1.01 -20.53
CA ASP A 123 -3.07 -1.18 -19.75
C ASP A 123 -2.77 -1.41 -18.26
N VAL A 124 -1.80 -2.27 -17.94
CA VAL A 124 -1.33 -2.48 -16.56
C VAL A 124 -0.73 -1.19 -16.01
N PHE A 125 0.10 -0.50 -16.81
CA PHE A 125 0.71 0.78 -16.43
C PHE A 125 -0.34 1.84 -16.04
N TYR A 126 -1.40 2.00 -16.85
CA TYR A 126 -2.45 2.97 -16.54
C TYR A 126 -3.23 2.61 -15.27
N TRP A 127 -3.49 1.34 -15.01
CA TRP A 127 -4.14 0.91 -13.77
C TRP A 127 -3.25 1.18 -12.55
N VAL A 128 -1.95 0.87 -12.64
CA VAL A 128 -0.98 1.17 -11.55
C VAL A 128 -0.89 2.68 -11.30
N LEU A 129 -0.80 3.48 -12.35
CA LEU A 129 -0.74 4.94 -12.26
C LEU A 129 -2.02 5.51 -11.62
N ALA A 130 -3.20 5.07 -12.07
CA ALA A 130 -4.47 5.50 -11.51
C ALA A 130 -4.58 5.16 -10.01
N GLY A 131 -4.10 3.97 -9.61
CA GLY A 131 -4.04 3.54 -8.22
C GLY A 131 -3.13 4.45 -7.38
N GLY A 132 -1.91 4.71 -7.84
CA GLY A 132 -0.95 5.59 -7.18
C GLY A 132 -1.45 7.03 -7.04
N LEU A 133 -2.09 7.58 -8.08
CA LEU A 133 -2.72 8.90 -8.03
C LEU A 133 -3.89 8.92 -7.06
N SER A 134 -4.74 7.90 -7.03
CA SER A 134 -5.85 7.79 -6.08
C SER A 134 -5.34 7.82 -4.64
N TYR A 135 -4.36 7.01 -4.29
CA TYR A 135 -3.75 7.04 -2.96
C TYR A 135 -3.13 8.40 -2.64
N THR A 136 -2.41 9.01 -3.59
CA THR A 136 -1.77 10.33 -3.39
C THR A 136 -2.79 11.44 -3.11
N ILE A 137 -3.88 11.49 -3.89
CA ILE A 137 -4.98 12.43 -3.64
C ILE A 137 -5.60 12.15 -2.28
N GLY A 138 -5.80 10.88 -1.94
CA GLY A 138 -6.32 10.46 -0.63
C GLY A 138 -5.48 11.01 0.53
N VAL A 139 -4.16 11.03 0.43
CA VAL A 139 -3.28 11.56 1.49
C VAL A 139 -3.58 13.02 1.83
N TYR A 140 -3.99 13.84 0.86
CA TYR A 140 -4.42 15.21 1.14
C TYR A 140 -5.64 15.23 2.11
N PHE A 141 -6.63 14.37 1.87
CA PHE A 141 -7.81 14.27 2.75
C PHE A 141 -7.46 13.67 4.11
N TYR A 142 -6.51 12.73 4.16
CA TYR A 142 -6.01 12.21 5.42
C TYR A 142 -5.27 13.29 6.24
N ALA A 143 -4.40 14.06 5.62
CA ALA A 143 -3.65 15.14 6.28
C ALA A 143 -4.57 16.25 6.80
N THR A 144 -5.73 16.43 6.18
CA THR A 144 -6.75 17.43 6.56
C THR A 144 -7.99 16.81 7.22
N SER A 145 -7.85 15.62 7.82
CA SER A 145 -8.94 14.83 8.42
C SER A 145 -9.66 15.50 9.61
N HIS A 146 -9.15 16.64 10.09
CA HIS A 146 -9.87 17.50 11.04
C HIS A 146 -11.10 18.20 10.43
N LYS A 147 -11.22 18.27 9.10
CA LYS A 147 -12.39 18.83 8.41
C LYS A 147 -13.47 17.75 8.27
N LEU A 148 -14.73 18.21 8.29
CA LEU A 148 -15.90 17.34 8.15
C LEU A 148 -15.79 16.48 6.88
N TYR A 149 -16.07 15.19 7.01
CA TYR A 149 -16.05 14.16 5.96
C TYR A 149 -14.68 13.85 5.33
N HIS A 150 -13.60 14.61 5.57
CA HIS A 150 -12.30 14.36 4.94
C HIS A 150 -11.77 12.96 5.24
N HIS A 151 -11.98 12.46 6.45
CA HIS A 151 -11.57 11.09 6.81
C HIS A 151 -12.34 10.01 6.01
N ALA A 152 -13.64 10.21 5.80
CA ALA A 152 -14.45 9.30 4.97
C ALA A 152 -14.03 9.37 3.49
N ILE A 153 -13.77 10.57 2.98
CA ILE A 153 -13.27 10.78 1.61
C ILE A 153 -11.90 10.09 1.43
N TRP A 154 -11.03 10.16 2.43
CA TRP A 154 -9.78 9.41 2.44
C TRP A 154 -10.00 7.92 2.20
N HIS A 155 -10.92 7.28 2.90
CA HIS A 155 -11.23 5.86 2.71
C HIS A 155 -11.75 5.55 1.30
N VAL A 156 -12.53 6.43 0.68
CA VAL A 156 -12.98 6.29 -0.71
C VAL A 156 -11.78 6.26 -1.67
N PHE A 157 -10.82 7.17 -1.50
CA PHE A 157 -9.60 7.19 -2.33
C PHE A 157 -8.71 5.96 -2.09
N VAL A 158 -8.61 5.47 -0.86
CA VAL A 158 -7.88 4.23 -0.56
C VAL A 158 -8.55 3.04 -1.23
N LEU A 159 -9.87 2.94 -1.18
CA LEU A 159 -10.62 1.88 -1.85
C LEU A 159 -10.45 1.98 -3.37
N GLY A 160 -10.56 3.17 -3.95
CA GLY A 160 -10.33 3.40 -5.38
C GLY A 160 -8.93 2.96 -5.81
N GLY A 161 -7.89 3.34 -5.05
CA GLY A 161 -6.52 2.93 -5.29
C GLY A 161 -6.34 1.41 -5.26
N SER A 162 -6.96 0.74 -4.28
CA SER A 162 -6.92 -0.72 -4.17
C SER A 162 -7.64 -1.42 -5.32
N ILE A 163 -8.78 -0.89 -5.77
CA ILE A 163 -9.50 -1.42 -6.94
C ILE A 163 -8.65 -1.28 -8.20
N PHE A 164 -8.03 -0.13 -8.46
CA PHE A 164 -7.17 0.07 -9.61
C PHE A 164 -5.96 -0.87 -9.60
N HIS A 165 -5.29 -1.03 -8.46
CA HIS A 165 -4.19 -1.99 -8.34
C HIS A 165 -4.67 -3.44 -8.46
N TYR A 166 -5.86 -3.78 -7.97
CA TYR A 166 -6.46 -5.08 -8.19
C TYR A 166 -6.70 -5.37 -9.68
N MET A 167 -7.22 -4.38 -10.43
CA MET A 167 -7.37 -4.50 -11.90
C MET A 167 -6.03 -4.73 -12.57
N ALA A 168 -4.99 -3.99 -12.18
CA ALA A 168 -3.64 -4.20 -12.70
C ALA A 168 -3.11 -5.63 -12.43
N VAL A 169 -3.28 -6.13 -11.20
CA VAL A 169 -2.86 -7.50 -10.83
C VAL A 169 -3.70 -8.55 -11.55
N SER A 170 -5.00 -8.32 -11.75
CA SER A 170 -5.86 -9.27 -12.47
C SER A 170 -5.45 -9.43 -13.93
N VAL A 171 -5.06 -8.34 -14.60
CA VAL A 171 -4.50 -8.41 -15.97
C VAL A 171 -3.16 -9.14 -16.00
N LEU A 172 -2.35 -8.98 -14.95
CA LEU A 172 -1.04 -9.62 -14.86
C LEU A 172 -1.11 -11.14 -14.67
N VAL A 173 -2.16 -11.65 -14.04
CA VAL A 173 -2.31 -13.09 -13.68
C VAL A 173 -3.03 -13.87 -14.79
N HIS A 174 -3.77 -13.21 -15.67
CA HIS A 174 -4.50 -13.80 -16.81
C HIS A 174 -3.76 -13.65 -18.12
#